data_bc93577ed294fd4e64dff300d9a38c6a
#
_entry.id   bc93577ed294fd4e64dff300d9a38c6a
#
_cell.length_a   1.000
_cell.length_b   1.000
_cell.length_c   1.000
_cell.angle_alpha   90.00
_cell.angle_beta   90.00
_cell.angle_gamma   90.00
#
_symmetry.space_group_name_H-M   'P 1'
#
loop_
_entity.id
_entity.type
_entity.pdbx_description
1 polymer ?
#
loop_
_entity_poly.entity_id
_entity_poly.type
_entity_poly.pdbx_seq_one_letter_code
_entity_poly.pdbx_strand_id
1 'polypeptide(L)'
;MRNKNIFTIPNILSVFRLLLLPVIVYMYMNKKDYVLTGILLLISGLTDLLDGYIARTFNMMSDLGKILDPVADKATQAVVLLCLITRFRWLVIPFICILIKELFMSCVGMVVIKKTGEVHGAVWHGKVATFMLDFMIIVHIVFYNISYTLSIVLTIISTFLILLSFYLYAKENINILKKVG
;
A
#
# COMPACT_ATOMS: atom_id res chain seq x y z
N MET A 1 19.51 1.57 21.63
CA MET A 1 20.63 1.09 20.79
C MET A 1 20.09 0.89 19.38
N ARG A 2 20.70 1.54 18.40
CA ARG A 2 20.28 1.49 16.99
C ARG A 2 20.75 0.16 16.40
N ASN A 3 19.81 -0.76 16.12
CA ASN A 3 20.16 -2.08 15.62
C ASN A 3 20.62 -1.95 14.15
N LYS A 4 21.94 -2.02 13.91
CA LYS A 4 22.54 -1.94 12.57
C LYS A 4 22.44 -3.25 11.79
N ASN A 5 21.78 -4.27 12.33
CA ASN A 5 21.68 -5.55 11.64
C ASN A 5 20.72 -5.41 10.46
N ILE A 6 21.30 -5.50 9.28
CA ILE A 6 20.58 -5.50 7.99
C ILE A 6 19.76 -6.80 7.83
N PHE A 7 20.28 -7.92 8.32
CA PHE A 7 19.64 -9.23 8.25
C PHE A 7 18.79 -9.47 9.50
N THR A 8 17.57 -8.93 9.51
CA THR A 8 16.54 -9.24 10.51
C THR A 8 15.44 -10.07 9.85
N ILE A 9 14.73 -10.88 10.64
CA ILE A 9 13.58 -11.68 10.13
C ILE A 9 12.56 -10.79 9.41
N PRO A 10 12.14 -9.62 9.93
CA PRO A 10 11.25 -8.72 9.22
C PRO A 10 11.78 -8.30 7.85
N ASN A 11 13.05 -7.87 7.76
CA ASN A 11 13.62 -7.45 6.48
C ASN A 11 13.62 -8.59 5.44
N ILE A 12 13.88 -9.83 5.88
CA ILE A 12 13.84 -11.01 4.98
C ILE A 12 12.42 -11.22 4.46
N LEU A 13 11.39 -11.08 5.30
CA LEU A 13 10.00 -11.21 4.90
C LEU A 13 9.57 -10.11 3.92
N SER A 14 10.02 -8.86 4.11
CA SER A 14 9.75 -7.77 3.17
C SER A 14 10.44 -8.01 1.81
N VAL A 15 11.67 -8.52 1.81
CA VAL A 15 12.37 -8.92 0.56
C VAL A 15 11.66 -10.09 -0.11
N PHE A 16 11.26 -11.10 0.64
CA PHE A 16 10.48 -12.23 0.13
C PHE A 16 9.19 -11.76 -0.56
N ARG A 17 8.47 -10.78 0.02
CA ARG A 17 7.30 -10.17 -0.57
C ARG A 17 7.60 -9.50 -1.91
N LEU A 18 8.70 -8.77 -2.02
CA LEU A 18 9.14 -8.18 -3.30
C LEU A 18 9.48 -9.26 -4.34
N LEU A 19 10.10 -10.37 -3.94
CA LEU A 19 10.39 -11.49 -4.84
C LEU A 19 9.15 -12.27 -5.28
N LEU A 20 8.07 -12.23 -4.50
CA LEU A 20 6.79 -12.80 -4.90
C LEU A 20 6.09 -12.01 -6.02
N LEU A 21 6.37 -10.70 -6.17
CA LEU A 21 5.69 -9.86 -7.17
C LEU A 21 5.82 -10.40 -8.60
N PRO A 22 7.01 -10.74 -9.12
CA PRO A 22 7.15 -11.31 -10.46
C PRO A 22 6.35 -12.61 -10.63
N VAL A 23 6.27 -13.43 -9.57
CA VAL A 23 5.50 -14.68 -9.60
C VAL A 23 4.00 -14.39 -9.67
N ILE A 24 3.51 -13.43 -8.88
CA ILE A 24 2.12 -12.97 -8.88
C ILE A 24 1.74 -12.46 -10.28
N VAL A 25 2.58 -11.59 -10.87
CA VAL A 25 2.36 -11.07 -12.23
C VAL A 25 2.31 -12.20 -13.25
N TYR A 26 3.26 -13.14 -13.19
CA TYR A 26 3.31 -14.27 -14.11
C TYR A 26 2.05 -15.15 -14.00
N MET A 27 1.61 -15.47 -12.78
CA MET A 27 0.40 -16.27 -12.56
C MET A 27 -0.85 -15.56 -13.06
N TYR A 28 -0.97 -14.26 -12.80
CA TYR A 28 -2.12 -13.48 -13.24
C TYR A 28 -2.16 -13.28 -14.77
N MET A 29 -1.06 -12.82 -15.36
CA MET A 29 -1.01 -12.39 -16.77
C MET A 29 -0.85 -13.57 -17.75
N ASN A 30 0.08 -14.49 -17.44
CA ASN A 30 0.48 -15.55 -18.35
C ASN A 30 -0.33 -16.84 -18.14
N LYS A 31 -0.44 -17.28 -16.89
CA LYS A 31 -1.17 -18.52 -16.55
C LYS A 31 -2.67 -18.28 -16.41
N LYS A 32 -3.10 -17.05 -16.13
CA LYS A 32 -4.50 -16.69 -15.83
C LYS A 32 -5.08 -17.52 -14.68
N ASP A 33 -4.21 -17.95 -13.76
CA ASP A 33 -4.60 -18.69 -12.56
C ASP A 33 -4.90 -17.70 -11.43
N TYR A 34 -6.14 -17.25 -11.40
CA TYR A 34 -6.60 -16.25 -10.44
C TYR A 34 -6.68 -16.80 -9.01
N VAL A 35 -6.92 -18.10 -8.85
CA VAL A 35 -6.98 -18.77 -7.55
C VAL A 35 -5.58 -18.76 -6.92
N LEU A 36 -4.59 -19.23 -7.67
CA LEU A 36 -3.20 -19.24 -7.20
C LEU A 36 -2.68 -17.82 -6.96
N THR A 37 -3.04 -16.86 -7.83
CA THR A 37 -2.73 -15.44 -7.64
C THR A 37 -3.31 -14.93 -6.32
N GLY A 38 -4.55 -15.25 -6.00
CA GLY A 38 -5.20 -14.89 -4.74
C GLY A 38 -4.49 -15.50 -3.52
N ILE A 39 -4.10 -16.77 -3.60
CA ILE A 39 -3.35 -17.45 -2.55
C ILE A 39 -1.99 -16.78 -2.31
N LEU A 40 -1.25 -16.46 -3.38
CA LEU A 40 0.05 -15.77 -3.29
C LEU A 40 -0.09 -14.39 -2.66
N LEU A 41 -1.16 -13.66 -2.95
CA LEU A 41 -1.45 -12.36 -2.32
C LEU A 41 -1.84 -12.51 -0.85
N LEU A 42 -2.59 -13.54 -0.49
CA LEU A 42 -2.87 -13.84 0.93
C LEU A 42 -1.59 -14.16 1.68
N ILE A 43 -0.70 -14.97 1.10
CA ILE A 43 0.62 -15.25 1.68
C ILE A 43 1.42 -13.96 1.84
N SER A 44 1.45 -13.10 0.80
CA SER A 44 2.11 -11.79 0.86
C SER A 44 1.56 -10.91 1.99
N GLY A 45 0.24 -10.80 2.14
CA GLY A 45 -0.39 -10.05 3.23
C GLY A 45 -0.14 -10.64 4.62
N LEU A 46 -0.15 -11.98 4.75
CA LEU A 46 0.18 -12.64 6.02
C LEU A 46 1.64 -12.40 6.41
N THR A 47 2.58 -12.44 5.46
CA THR A 47 3.99 -12.12 5.75
C THR A 47 4.16 -10.68 6.23
N ASP A 48 3.39 -9.72 5.72
CA ASP A 48 3.36 -8.33 6.19
C ASP A 48 2.88 -8.20 7.64
N LEU A 49 1.79 -8.90 7.97
CA LEU A 49 1.31 -8.91 9.35
C LEU A 49 2.32 -9.54 10.31
N LEU A 50 2.99 -10.62 9.87
CA LEU A 50 3.99 -11.33 10.67
C LEU A 50 5.26 -10.51 10.87
N ASP A 51 5.78 -9.84 9.84
CA ASP A 51 6.99 -9.02 9.96
C ASP A 51 6.77 -7.84 10.92
N GLY A 52 5.63 -7.16 10.82
CA GLY A 52 5.25 -6.09 11.74
C GLY A 52 5.05 -6.56 13.18
N TYR A 53 4.48 -7.76 13.38
CA TYR A 53 4.33 -8.36 14.70
C TYR A 53 5.69 -8.75 15.30
N ILE A 54 6.54 -9.45 14.54
CA ILE A 54 7.88 -9.90 14.96
C ILE A 54 8.76 -8.67 15.27
N ALA A 55 8.76 -7.66 14.40
CA ALA A 55 9.56 -6.44 14.59
C ALA A 55 9.24 -5.74 15.92
N ARG A 56 7.97 -5.67 16.28
CA ARG A 56 7.50 -5.05 17.54
C ARG A 56 7.75 -5.92 18.77
N THR A 57 7.43 -7.20 18.69
CA THR A 57 7.52 -8.14 19.85
C THR A 57 8.97 -8.42 20.25
N PHE A 58 9.85 -8.57 19.27
CA PHE A 58 11.26 -8.91 19.51
C PHE A 58 12.23 -7.72 19.42
N ASN A 59 11.73 -6.47 19.34
CA ASN A 59 12.54 -5.26 19.17
C ASN A 59 13.54 -5.34 18.00
N MET A 60 13.14 -6.03 16.90
CA MET A 60 13.97 -6.23 15.71
C MET A 60 13.76 -5.14 14.65
N MET A 61 13.34 -3.93 15.07
CA MET A 61 13.17 -2.79 14.15
C MET A 61 14.52 -2.31 13.65
N SER A 62 14.78 -2.45 12.35
CA SER A 62 15.96 -1.93 11.67
C SER A 62 15.63 -0.63 10.92
N ASP A 63 16.63 0.23 10.70
CA ASP A 63 16.43 1.44 9.90
C ASP A 63 16.12 1.10 8.43
N LEU A 64 16.64 -0.04 7.93
CA LEU A 64 16.34 -0.56 6.61
C LEU A 64 14.88 -1.06 6.50
N GLY A 65 14.40 -1.80 7.51
CA GLY A 65 13.02 -2.31 7.54
C GLY A 65 12.00 -1.18 7.49
N LYS A 66 12.22 -0.09 8.23
CA LYS A 66 11.34 1.09 8.22
C LYS A 66 11.11 1.70 6.82
N ILE A 67 12.06 1.46 5.90
CA ILE A 67 11.96 1.91 4.50
C ILE A 67 11.44 0.78 3.62
N LEU A 68 11.93 -0.44 3.83
CA LEU A 68 11.64 -1.59 2.99
C LEU A 68 10.18 -2.02 3.06
N ASP A 69 9.59 -2.03 4.28
CA ASP A 69 8.19 -2.43 4.50
C ASP A 69 7.21 -1.54 3.75
N PRO A 70 7.22 -0.18 3.89
CA PRO A 70 6.34 0.68 3.10
C PRO A 70 6.57 0.58 1.59
N VAL A 71 7.82 0.34 1.15
CA VAL A 71 8.13 0.17 -0.28
C VAL A 71 7.54 -1.13 -0.81
N ALA A 72 7.72 -2.25 -0.09
CA ALA A 72 7.18 -3.55 -0.47
C ALA A 72 5.64 -3.51 -0.56
N ASP A 73 5.01 -2.89 0.41
CA ASP A 73 3.56 -2.72 0.49
C ASP A 73 3.01 -1.95 -0.71
N LYS A 74 3.57 -0.75 -0.96
CA LYS A 74 3.15 0.11 -2.09
C LYS A 74 3.47 -0.51 -3.44
N ALA A 75 4.60 -1.23 -3.57
CA ALA A 75 4.93 -1.96 -4.77
C ALA A 75 3.92 -3.08 -5.03
N THR A 76 3.52 -3.82 -4.00
CA THR A 76 2.50 -4.88 -4.12
C THR A 76 1.17 -4.31 -4.59
N GLN A 77 0.66 -3.26 -3.95
CA GLN A 77 -0.57 -2.59 -4.36
C GLN A 77 -0.51 -2.09 -5.80
N ALA A 78 0.58 -1.41 -6.18
CA ALA A 78 0.74 -0.86 -7.52
C ALA A 78 0.78 -1.95 -8.60
N VAL A 79 1.58 -2.99 -8.39
CA VAL A 79 1.75 -4.11 -9.34
C VAL A 79 0.43 -4.86 -9.52
N VAL A 80 -0.27 -5.16 -8.43
CA VAL A 80 -1.54 -5.89 -8.50
C VAL A 80 -2.63 -5.05 -9.18
N LEU A 81 -2.72 -3.74 -8.90
CA LEU A 81 -3.63 -2.85 -9.61
C LEU A 81 -3.32 -2.79 -11.11
N LEU A 82 -2.03 -2.72 -11.50
CA LEU A 82 -1.64 -2.77 -12.91
C LEU A 82 -2.09 -4.08 -13.58
N CYS A 83 -1.96 -5.21 -12.91
CA CYS A 83 -2.49 -6.48 -13.40
C CYS A 83 -4.02 -6.41 -13.58
N LEU A 84 -4.75 -5.90 -12.59
CA LEU A 84 -6.21 -5.79 -12.64
C LEU A 84 -6.70 -4.84 -13.73
N ILE A 85 -5.99 -3.73 -14.01
CA ILE A 85 -6.32 -2.75 -15.06
C ILE A 85 -6.37 -3.42 -16.45
N THR A 86 -5.57 -4.45 -16.70
CA THR A 86 -5.60 -5.18 -17.97
C THR A 86 -6.96 -5.78 -18.27
N ARG A 87 -7.72 -6.13 -17.24
CA ARG A 87 -9.07 -6.69 -17.33
C ARG A 87 -10.17 -5.67 -17.03
N PHE A 88 -9.97 -4.85 -16.00
CA PHE A 88 -10.93 -3.86 -15.51
C PHE A 88 -10.36 -2.45 -15.73
N ARG A 89 -10.50 -1.91 -16.92
CA ARG A 89 -9.86 -0.65 -17.34
C ARG A 89 -10.19 0.55 -16.45
N TRP A 90 -11.36 0.58 -15.83
CA TRP A 90 -11.76 1.66 -14.91
C TRP A 90 -10.95 1.72 -13.62
N LEU A 91 -10.25 0.64 -13.24
CA LEU A 91 -9.33 0.63 -12.10
C LEU A 91 -8.09 1.52 -12.29
N VAL A 92 -7.87 2.04 -13.52
CA VAL A 92 -6.86 3.08 -13.75
C VAL A 92 -7.15 4.34 -12.93
N ILE A 93 -8.42 4.64 -12.61
CA ILE A 93 -8.80 5.83 -11.85
C ILE A 93 -8.27 5.77 -10.41
N PRO A 94 -8.61 4.78 -9.57
CA PRO A 94 -8.04 4.67 -8.23
C PRO A 94 -6.52 4.48 -8.24
N PHE A 95 -5.96 3.83 -9.26
CA PHE A 95 -4.50 3.69 -9.43
C PHE A 95 -3.82 5.05 -9.57
N ILE A 96 -4.29 5.92 -10.45
CA ILE A 96 -3.73 7.27 -10.61
C ILE A 96 -3.95 8.09 -9.34
N CYS A 97 -5.13 8.03 -8.73
CA CYS A 97 -5.44 8.76 -7.50
C CYS A 97 -4.50 8.37 -6.34
N ILE A 98 -4.23 7.07 -6.15
CA ILE A 98 -3.32 6.63 -5.09
C ILE A 98 -1.88 7.04 -5.38
N LEU A 99 -1.40 6.96 -6.62
CA LEU A 99 -0.06 7.42 -6.99
C LEU A 99 0.13 8.91 -6.72
N ILE A 100 -0.82 9.76 -7.15
CA ILE A 100 -0.76 11.20 -6.90
C ILE A 100 -0.75 11.49 -5.40
N LYS A 101 -1.64 10.82 -4.64
CA LYS A 101 -1.70 10.96 -3.18
C LYS A 101 -0.37 10.60 -2.53
N GLU A 102 0.20 9.43 -2.84
CA GLU A 102 1.45 8.95 -2.23
C GLU A 102 2.64 9.87 -2.58
N LEU A 103 2.75 10.31 -3.84
CA LEU A 103 3.78 11.27 -4.26
C LEU A 103 3.65 12.60 -3.52
N PHE A 104 2.44 13.15 -3.46
CA PHE A 104 2.18 14.39 -2.73
C PHE A 104 2.55 14.26 -1.25
N MET A 105 2.11 13.18 -0.61
CA MET A 105 2.37 12.94 0.81
C MET A 105 3.86 12.78 1.09
N SER A 106 4.60 12.10 0.22
CA SER A 106 6.05 11.97 0.33
C SER A 106 6.76 13.31 0.20
N CYS A 107 6.39 14.12 -0.81
CA CYS A 107 6.99 15.44 -1.01
C CYS A 107 6.67 16.41 0.14
N VAL A 108 5.40 16.54 0.50
CA VAL A 108 4.98 17.47 1.57
C VAL A 108 5.46 17.00 2.93
N GLY A 109 5.42 15.69 3.20
CA GLY A 109 5.95 15.12 4.43
C GLY A 109 7.43 15.45 4.65
N MET A 110 8.25 15.35 3.60
CA MET A 110 9.67 15.77 3.69
C MET A 110 9.83 17.27 4.02
N VAL A 111 8.98 18.13 3.46
CA VAL A 111 9.02 19.58 3.75
C VAL A 111 8.60 19.84 5.19
N VAL A 112 7.53 19.18 5.66
CA VAL A 112 7.05 19.30 7.04
C VAL A 112 8.15 18.85 8.02
N ILE A 113 8.74 17.67 7.82
CA ILE A 113 9.82 17.16 8.68
C ILE A 113 11.01 18.12 8.72
N LYS A 114 11.42 18.70 7.58
CA LYS A 114 12.52 19.68 7.53
C LYS A 114 12.22 20.94 8.31
N LYS A 115 10.95 21.38 8.37
CA LYS A 115 10.55 22.62 9.06
C LYS A 115 10.22 22.42 10.53
N THR A 116 9.60 21.31 10.90
CA THR A 116 9.12 21.05 12.27
C THR A 116 10.05 20.15 13.08
N GLY A 117 10.89 19.35 12.41
CA GLY A 117 11.66 18.26 13.04
C GLY A 117 10.80 17.07 13.49
N GLU A 118 9.48 17.11 13.30
CA GLU A 118 8.55 16.09 13.77
C GLU A 118 8.03 15.22 12.61
N VAL A 119 7.91 13.91 12.86
CA VAL A 119 7.30 12.95 11.93
C VAL A 119 5.84 12.77 12.31
N HIS A 120 4.93 13.29 11.49
CA HIS A 120 3.51 13.09 11.69
C HIS A 120 3.11 11.69 11.20
N GLY A 121 2.53 10.90 12.10
CA GLY A 121 2.12 9.52 11.81
C GLY A 121 0.91 9.41 10.87
N ALA A 122 0.63 8.18 10.42
CA ALA A 122 -0.53 7.89 9.58
C ALA A 122 -1.84 8.16 10.33
N VAL A 123 -2.67 9.05 9.78
CA VAL A 123 -3.98 9.41 10.32
C VAL A 123 -5.00 8.34 9.93
N TRP A 124 -6.05 8.16 10.74
CA TRP A 124 -7.06 7.10 10.58
C TRP A 124 -7.72 7.06 9.18
N HIS A 125 -8.00 8.22 8.58
CA HIS A 125 -8.62 8.29 7.24
C HIS A 125 -7.71 7.70 6.14
N GLY A 126 -6.37 7.81 6.29
CA GLY A 126 -5.41 7.15 5.40
C GLY A 126 -5.49 5.64 5.50
N LYS A 127 -5.63 5.11 6.72
CA LYS A 127 -5.77 3.65 6.97
C LYS A 127 -7.07 3.11 6.36
N VAL A 128 -8.18 3.83 6.51
CA VAL A 128 -9.48 3.44 5.93
C VAL A 128 -9.42 3.42 4.41
N ALA A 129 -8.81 4.44 3.78
CA ALA A 129 -8.67 4.49 2.33
C ALA A 129 -7.81 3.35 1.78
N THR A 130 -6.69 3.03 2.44
CA THR A 130 -5.82 1.91 2.06
C THR A 130 -6.53 0.58 2.27
N PHE A 131 -7.17 0.37 3.41
CA PHE A 131 -7.94 -0.85 3.69
C PHE A 131 -9.04 -1.09 2.63
N MET A 132 -9.78 -0.06 2.24
CA MET A 132 -10.83 -0.19 1.22
C MET A 132 -10.25 -0.50 -0.16
N LEU A 133 -9.09 0.07 -0.49
CA LEU A 133 -8.38 -0.24 -1.72
C LEU A 133 -7.94 -1.71 -1.75
N ASP A 134 -7.34 -2.20 -0.67
CA ASP A 134 -6.89 -3.59 -0.54
C ASP A 134 -8.07 -4.56 -0.59
N PHE A 135 -9.18 -4.23 0.09
CA PHE A 135 -10.42 -4.98 0.02
C PHE A 135 -10.95 -5.06 -1.42
N MET A 136 -10.99 -3.94 -2.14
CA MET A 136 -11.39 -3.90 -3.55
C MET A 136 -10.48 -4.79 -4.41
N ILE A 137 -9.17 -4.73 -4.23
CA ILE A 137 -8.19 -5.56 -4.94
C ILE A 137 -8.47 -7.05 -4.70
N ILE A 138 -8.61 -7.45 -3.43
CA ILE A 138 -8.89 -8.85 -3.05
C ILE A 138 -10.19 -9.35 -3.69
N VAL A 139 -11.26 -8.55 -3.62
CA VAL A 139 -12.55 -8.92 -4.21
C VAL A 139 -12.44 -9.13 -5.72
N HIS A 140 -11.69 -8.27 -6.45
CA HIS A 140 -11.50 -8.42 -7.90
C HIS A 140 -10.67 -9.64 -8.30
N ILE A 141 -9.80 -10.12 -7.42
CA ILE A 141 -8.98 -11.31 -7.67
C ILE A 141 -9.75 -12.58 -7.33
N VAL A 142 -10.35 -12.64 -6.13
CA VAL A 142 -11.07 -13.81 -5.64
C VAL A 142 -12.33 -14.06 -6.48
N PHE A 143 -13.07 -13.00 -6.81
CA PHE A 143 -14.26 -13.08 -7.65
C PHE A 143 -13.94 -12.62 -9.07
N TYR A 144 -13.13 -13.42 -9.80
CA TYR A 144 -12.71 -13.07 -11.15
C TYR A 144 -13.87 -12.79 -12.12
N ASN A 145 -15.07 -13.34 -11.86
CA ASN A 145 -16.32 -13.07 -12.60
C ASN A 145 -17.22 -12.05 -11.90
N ILE A 146 -16.65 -11.13 -11.14
CA ILE A 146 -17.41 -10.06 -10.47
C ILE A 146 -18.32 -9.34 -11.48
N SER A 147 -19.56 -9.04 -11.06
CA SER A 147 -20.49 -8.28 -11.90
C SER A 147 -19.96 -6.87 -12.17
N TYR A 148 -20.23 -6.36 -13.36
CA TYR A 148 -19.82 -5.00 -13.77
C TYR A 148 -20.27 -3.93 -12.76
N THR A 149 -21.52 -4.02 -12.31
CA THR A 149 -22.08 -3.07 -11.33
C THR A 149 -21.34 -3.10 -10.01
N LEU A 150 -21.07 -4.28 -9.45
CA LEU A 150 -20.35 -4.40 -8.19
C LEU A 150 -18.91 -3.90 -8.31
N SER A 151 -18.23 -4.23 -9.41
CA SER A 151 -16.88 -3.73 -9.70
C SER A 151 -16.83 -2.21 -9.74
N ILE A 152 -17.78 -1.55 -10.44
CA ILE A 152 -17.84 -0.09 -10.49
C ILE A 152 -18.15 0.52 -9.13
N VAL A 153 -19.11 -0.02 -8.38
CA VAL A 153 -19.46 0.48 -7.05
C VAL A 153 -18.23 0.44 -6.12
N LEU A 154 -17.53 -0.69 -6.06
CA LEU A 154 -16.30 -0.82 -5.26
C LEU A 154 -15.22 0.19 -5.69
N THR A 155 -15.06 0.37 -7.01
CA THR A 155 -14.10 1.34 -7.56
C THR A 155 -14.45 2.77 -7.16
N ILE A 156 -15.72 3.16 -7.26
CA ILE A 156 -16.19 4.50 -6.86
C ILE A 156 -15.96 4.74 -5.37
N ILE A 157 -16.35 3.78 -4.51
CA ILE A 157 -16.16 3.91 -3.06
C ILE A 157 -14.67 4.04 -2.72
N SER A 158 -13.82 3.18 -3.28
CA SER A 158 -12.37 3.23 -3.04
C SER A 158 -11.77 4.55 -3.51
N THR A 159 -12.11 5.01 -4.72
CA THR A 159 -11.63 6.28 -5.27
C THR A 159 -12.07 7.46 -4.41
N PHE A 160 -13.33 7.48 -3.99
CA PHE A 160 -13.86 8.53 -3.11
C PHE A 160 -13.09 8.61 -1.79
N LEU A 161 -12.85 7.46 -1.14
CA LEU A 161 -12.09 7.42 0.12
C LEU A 161 -10.62 7.84 -0.07
N ILE A 162 -10.00 7.49 -1.18
CA ILE A 162 -8.63 7.95 -1.52
C ILE A 162 -8.60 9.47 -1.65
N LEU A 163 -9.55 10.06 -2.40
CA LEU A 163 -9.64 11.50 -2.61
C LEU A 163 -9.97 12.25 -1.31
N LEU A 164 -10.88 11.72 -0.51
CA LEU A 164 -11.21 12.28 0.81
C LEU A 164 -9.99 12.25 1.73
N SER A 165 -9.29 11.13 1.78
CA SER A 165 -8.06 11.00 2.56
C SER A 165 -6.99 11.99 2.08
N PHE A 166 -6.81 12.13 0.76
CA PHE A 166 -5.87 13.09 0.17
C PHE A 166 -6.21 14.53 0.57
N TYR A 167 -7.48 14.93 0.46
CA TYR A 167 -7.92 16.26 0.87
C TYR A 167 -7.66 16.55 2.35
N LEU A 168 -7.98 15.60 3.25
CA LEU A 168 -7.78 15.76 4.69
C LEU A 168 -6.29 15.89 5.04
N TYR A 169 -5.43 15.06 4.44
CA TYR A 169 -3.98 15.17 4.60
C TYR A 169 -3.43 16.50 4.08
N ALA A 170 -3.85 16.92 2.89
CA ALA A 170 -3.41 18.20 2.33
C ALA A 170 -3.77 19.36 3.25
N LYS A 171 -5.01 19.39 3.77
CA LYS A 171 -5.49 20.40 4.71
C LYS A 171 -4.66 20.41 6.01
N GLU A 172 -4.40 19.25 6.58
CA GLU A 172 -3.61 19.12 7.82
C GLU A 172 -2.18 19.63 7.64
N ASN A 173 -1.49 19.16 6.59
CA ASN A 173 -0.12 19.58 6.29
C ASN A 173 -0.01 21.08 5.99
N ILE A 174 -0.96 21.66 5.24
CA ILE A 174 -0.99 23.10 4.99
C ILE A 174 -1.16 23.88 6.31
N ASN A 175 -2.02 23.41 7.22
CA ASN A 175 -2.23 24.04 8.51
C ASN A 175 -0.95 23.99 9.39
N ILE A 176 -0.22 22.87 9.36
CA ILE A 176 1.06 22.74 10.06
C ILE A 176 2.08 23.73 9.48
N LEU A 177 2.21 23.78 8.17
CA LEU A 177 3.16 24.68 7.50
C LEU A 177 2.86 26.17 7.77
N LYS A 178 1.58 26.54 7.88
CA LYS A 178 1.15 27.92 8.24
C LYS A 178 1.46 28.30 9.68
N LYS A 179 1.57 27.34 10.59
CA LYS A 179 1.89 27.61 12.01
C LYS A 179 3.39 27.79 12.27
N VAL A 180 4.23 27.31 11.36
CA VAL A 180 5.68 27.28 11.48
C VAL A 180 6.37 28.36 10.62
N GLY A 181 5.65 28.95 9.67
CA GLY A 181 6.12 30.11 8.87
C GLY A 181 5.56 31.39 9.39
#